data_38c2d43b966bb4820daeba17ecff2c5f
#
_entry.id   38c2d43b966bb4820daeba17ecff2c5f
#
_cell.length_a   1.000
_cell.length_b   1.000
_cell.length_c   1.000
_cell.angle_alpha   90.00
_cell.angle_beta   90.00
_cell.angle_gamma   90.00
#
_symmetry.space_group_name_H-M   'P 1'
#
loop_
_entity.id
_entity.type
_entity.pdbx_description
1 polymer ?
#
loop_
_entity_poly.entity_id
_entity_poly.type
_entity_poly.pdbx_seq_one_letter_code
_entity_poly.pdbx_strand_id
1 'polypeptide(L)'
;MKQIILAILLLLPLTMSADDHKFTLVIDAGHGGKDSGALGRNAKEKTINLNVALAFGRYVEQNCSDVKVIYTRKTDVFIPLHERADIANRNKADVFVSIHTNALERGSSIRGLETYTMGMRRSDEKLSAAQRENEVVLIESDYKQHYAGFDPRSPESYIIFDYINETNMANSVELASLIQKNVCATANRPNKGVKQDAFLVLRETSMPACLVELGYITTASEETYLTTQANVDAMGKGLYKAFVAYKQKHTGQSTPPRQRDEQPRQDQPQERDEQQTPPQPRQDNPQTDDNAPVFKVQFLSGANKLRQGDRQFKGLTDVDCFKDGSLWKYTVGSSTDYNAIYQLRKEVIKKFPQAFIIAFKNGQQVDAQAAYQEYRRNRR
;
A
#
# COMPACT_ATOMS: atom_id res chain seq x y z
N MET A 1 -24.45 -53.82 52.03
CA MET A 1 -24.67 -53.62 50.58
C MET A 1 -24.16 -52.23 50.24
N LYS A 2 -22.98 -52.13 49.60
CA LYS A 2 -22.38 -50.86 49.20
C LYS A 2 -22.72 -50.60 47.72
N GLN A 3 -23.47 -49.54 47.46
CA GLN A 3 -23.82 -49.10 46.09
C GLN A 3 -22.62 -48.33 45.53
N ILE A 4 -22.03 -48.82 44.45
CA ILE A 4 -21.01 -48.13 43.67
C ILE A 4 -21.76 -47.32 42.62
N ILE A 5 -21.69 -45.97 42.75
CA ILE A 5 -22.19 -45.03 41.73
C ILE A 5 -21.07 -44.87 40.70
N LEU A 6 -21.31 -45.42 39.51
CA LEU A 6 -20.43 -45.27 38.37
C LEU A 6 -20.75 -43.92 37.67
N ALA A 7 -19.92 -42.91 37.87
CA ALA A 7 -20.03 -41.66 37.18
C ALA A 7 -19.44 -41.81 35.77
N ILE A 8 -20.30 -41.88 34.75
CA ILE A 8 -19.93 -41.82 33.34
C ILE A 8 -19.67 -40.36 32.98
N LEU A 9 -18.41 -39.99 32.89
CA LEU A 9 -17.97 -38.68 32.38
C LEU A 9 -18.17 -38.67 30.87
N LEU A 10 -19.23 -38.03 30.36
CA LEU A 10 -19.44 -37.78 28.94
C LEU A 10 -18.40 -36.75 28.46
N LEU A 11 -17.34 -37.22 27.83
CA LEU A 11 -16.42 -36.42 27.04
C LEU A 11 -17.15 -35.98 25.75
N LEU A 12 -17.80 -34.84 25.81
CA LEU A 12 -18.23 -34.15 24.57
C LEU A 12 -16.99 -33.67 23.85
N PRO A 13 -16.78 -34.05 22.57
CA PRO A 13 -15.74 -33.45 21.78
C PRO A 13 -16.09 -31.95 21.60
N LEU A 14 -15.27 -31.06 22.18
CA LEU A 14 -15.26 -29.67 21.77
C LEU A 14 -14.81 -29.64 20.31
N THR A 15 -15.76 -29.65 19.38
CA THR A 15 -15.50 -29.23 18.02
C THR A 15 -15.20 -27.73 18.08
N MET A 16 -13.93 -27.37 18.19
CA MET A 16 -13.49 -26.02 17.85
C MET A 16 -13.90 -25.82 16.38
N SER A 17 -14.99 -25.08 16.14
CA SER A 17 -15.24 -24.49 14.83
C SER A 17 -13.99 -23.68 14.52
N ALA A 18 -13.15 -24.19 13.64
CA ALA A 18 -12.18 -23.37 12.95
C ALA A 18 -12.99 -22.26 12.29
N ASP A 19 -12.72 -21.03 12.65
CA ASP A 19 -13.30 -19.85 12.01
C ASP A 19 -13.01 -20.01 10.52
N ASP A 20 -14.07 -20.21 9.71
CA ASP A 20 -13.98 -20.53 8.28
C ASP A 20 -13.69 -19.24 7.47
N HIS A 21 -12.77 -18.41 8.02
CA HIS A 21 -12.36 -17.16 7.41
C HIS A 21 -11.55 -17.45 6.14
N LYS A 22 -12.23 -17.38 5.00
CA LYS A 22 -11.55 -17.48 3.71
C LYS A 22 -10.62 -16.29 3.51
N PHE A 23 -9.40 -16.57 3.08
CA PHE A 23 -8.46 -15.52 2.67
C PHE A 23 -9.09 -14.65 1.58
N THR A 24 -9.22 -13.36 1.83
CA THR A 24 -9.94 -12.44 0.94
C THR A 24 -8.99 -11.64 0.09
N LEU A 25 -9.03 -11.86 -1.22
CA LEU A 25 -8.29 -11.10 -2.23
C LEU A 25 -9.21 -10.10 -2.92
N VAL A 26 -8.86 -8.82 -2.89
CA VAL A 26 -9.50 -7.81 -3.74
C VAL A 26 -8.63 -7.53 -4.95
N ILE A 27 -9.22 -7.68 -6.14
CA ILE A 27 -8.61 -7.35 -7.43
C ILE A 27 -9.27 -6.08 -7.94
N ASP A 28 -8.48 -5.03 -8.06
CA ASP A 28 -8.91 -3.76 -8.62
C ASP A 28 -8.47 -3.64 -10.07
N ALA A 29 -9.42 -3.55 -10.98
CA ALA A 29 -9.13 -3.19 -12.38
C ALA A 29 -9.21 -1.68 -12.52
N GLY A 30 -8.07 -1.01 -12.65
CA GLY A 30 -8.01 0.45 -12.76
C GLY A 30 -8.86 1.02 -13.88
N HIS A 31 -9.35 2.25 -13.71
CA HIS A 31 -10.21 2.97 -14.65
C HIS A 31 -11.57 2.29 -14.88
N GLY A 32 -12.27 2.64 -15.98
CA GLY A 32 -13.55 2.05 -16.37
C GLY A 32 -14.64 3.08 -16.68
N GLY A 33 -15.63 2.69 -17.46
CA GLY A 33 -16.74 3.55 -17.86
C GLY A 33 -16.27 4.82 -18.58
N LYS A 34 -16.59 5.97 -17.98
CA LYS A 34 -16.19 7.32 -18.49
C LYS A 34 -14.68 7.59 -18.40
N ASP A 35 -13.97 6.87 -17.54
CA ASP A 35 -12.52 6.96 -17.40
C ASP A 35 -11.85 5.90 -18.28
N SER A 36 -11.21 6.33 -19.34
CA SER A 36 -10.51 5.44 -20.27
C SER A 36 -9.15 4.98 -19.79
N GLY A 37 -8.55 5.68 -18.79
CA GLY A 37 -7.13 5.61 -18.53
C GLY A 37 -6.29 6.08 -19.72
N ALA A 38 -5.06 5.68 -19.77
CA ALA A 38 -4.16 5.98 -20.86
C ALA A 38 -4.63 5.41 -22.20
N LEU A 39 -4.30 6.13 -23.29
CA LEU A 39 -4.69 5.78 -24.65
C LEU A 39 -3.48 5.30 -25.45
N GLY A 40 -3.57 4.08 -25.98
CA GLY A 40 -2.70 3.59 -27.02
C GLY A 40 -3.12 4.10 -28.41
N ARG A 41 -2.62 3.45 -29.46
CA ARG A 41 -3.05 3.72 -30.83
C ARG A 41 -4.48 3.20 -31.06
N ASN A 42 -4.76 1.98 -30.60
CA ASN A 42 -6.01 1.25 -30.83
C ASN A 42 -6.65 0.72 -29.55
N ALA A 43 -5.93 0.74 -28.42
CA ALA A 43 -6.38 0.21 -27.15
C ALA A 43 -6.59 1.29 -26.10
N LYS A 44 -7.39 0.96 -25.10
CA LYS A 44 -7.61 1.77 -23.89
C LYS A 44 -7.13 0.99 -22.69
N GLU A 45 -6.47 1.66 -21.79
CA GLU A 45 -5.93 1.08 -20.55
C GLU A 45 -7.02 0.33 -19.77
N LYS A 46 -8.19 0.92 -19.56
CA LYS A 46 -9.32 0.32 -18.83
C LYS A 46 -9.68 -1.09 -19.33
N THR A 47 -9.51 -1.35 -20.63
CA THR A 47 -9.83 -2.64 -21.23
C THR A 47 -8.74 -3.67 -20.96
N ILE A 48 -7.48 -3.26 -21.07
CA ILE A 48 -6.33 -4.12 -20.75
C ILE A 48 -6.37 -4.53 -19.27
N ASN A 49 -6.56 -3.54 -18.39
CA ASN A 49 -6.62 -3.75 -16.93
C ASN A 49 -7.73 -4.73 -16.57
N LEU A 50 -8.93 -4.57 -17.13
CA LEU A 50 -10.05 -5.47 -16.89
C LEU A 50 -9.75 -6.90 -17.36
N ASN A 51 -9.19 -7.07 -18.56
CA ASN A 51 -8.89 -8.38 -19.11
C ASN A 51 -7.88 -9.14 -18.24
N VAL A 52 -6.81 -8.49 -17.79
CA VAL A 52 -5.80 -9.10 -16.93
C VAL A 52 -6.36 -9.38 -15.53
N ALA A 53 -7.15 -8.45 -14.97
CA ALA A 53 -7.81 -8.64 -13.67
C ALA A 53 -8.74 -9.86 -13.67
N LEU A 54 -9.55 -10.02 -14.72
CA LEU A 54 -10.43 -11.18 -14.89
C LEU A 54 -9.64 -12.47 -15.10
N ALA A 55 -8.53 -12.44 -15.85
CA ALA A 55 -7.65 -13.59 -16.02
C ALA A 55 -7.01 -14.01 -14.69
N PHE A 56 -6.52 -13.06 -13.92
CA PHE A 56 -5.94 -13.29 -12.58
C PHE A 56 -6.97 -13.94 -11.64
N GLY A 57 -8.14 -13.32 -11.50
CA GLY A 57 -9.17 -13.84 -10.60
C GLY A 57 -9.68 -15.21 -11.02
N ARG A 58 -9.85 -15.49 -12.32
CA ARG A 58 -10.21 -16.81 -12.85
C ARG A 58 -9.20 -17.88 -12.39
N TYR A 59 -7.89 -17.61 -12.48
CA TYR A 59 -6.89 -18.57 -12.00
C TYR A 59 -7.00 -18.79 -10.47
N VAL A 60 -7.27 -17.76 -9.67
CA VAL A 60 -7.47 -17.91 -8.23
C VAL A 60 -8.73 -18.70 -7.93
N GLU A 61 -9.88 -18.32 -8.50
CA GLU A 61 -11.18 -18.97 -8.30
C GLU A 61 -11.16 -20.46 -8.68
N GLN A 62 -10.41 -20.83 -9.73
CA GLN A 62 -10.29 -22.21 -10.19
C GLN A 62 -9.37 -23.08 -9.33
N ASN A 63 -8.36 -22.49 -8.66
CA ASN A 63 -7.31 -23.25 -8.00
C ASN A 63 -7.21 -23.04 -6.48
N CYS A 64 -7.95 -22.09 -5.90
CA CYS A 64 -7.91 -21.78 -4.47
C CYS A 64 -9.34 -21.76 -3.91
N SER A 65 -9.85 -22.89 -3.44
CA SER A 65 -11.21 -22.99 -2.87
C SER A 65 -11.37 -22.28 -1.53
N ASP A 66 -10.26 -22.03 -0.85
CA ASP A 66 -10.13 -21.35 0.43
C ASP A 66 -9.91 -19.83 0.29
N VAL A 67 -10.06 -19.28 -0.91
CA VAL A 67 -9.94 -17.85 -1.20
C VAL A 67 -11.27 -17.28 -1.65
N LYS A 68 -11.63 -16.12 -1.08
CA LYS A 68 -12.73 -15.27 -1.55
C LYS A 68 -12.14 -14.19 -2.46
N VAL A 69 -12.50 -14.22 -3.75
CA VAL A 69 -12.10 -13.19 -4.72
C VAL A 69 -13.20 -12.14 -4.83
N ILE A 70 -12.81 -10.88 -4.66
CA ILE A 70 -13.67 -9.72 -4.84
C ILE A 70 -13.04 -8.83 -5.91
N TYR A 71 -13.85 -8.34 -6.83
CA TYR A 71 -13.42 -7.39 -7.86
C TYR A 71 -14.05 -6.03 -7.59
N THR A 72 -13.31 -4.97 -7.80
CA THR A 72 -13.89 -3.62 -7.78
C THR A 72 -14.86 -3.45 -8.95
N ARG A 73 -14.53 -4.04 -10.12
CA ARG A 73 -15.41 -4.14 -11.28
C ARG A 73 -15.14 -5.41 -12.09
N LYS A 74 -16.17 -5.97 -12.71
CA LYS A 74 -16.10 -7.09 -13.66
C LYS A 74 -16.53 -6.70 -15.08
N THR A 75 -16.97 -5.45 -15.25
CA THR A 75 -17.44 -4.89 -16.52
C THR A 75 -16.86 -3.49 -16.74
N ASP A 76 -17.17 -2.87 -17.86
CA ASP A 76 -16.72 -1.50 -18.17
C ASP A 76 -17.56 -0.44 -17.46
N VAL A 77 -17.45 -0.34 -16.14
CA VAL A 77 -18.11 0.65 -15.29
C VAL A 77 -17.07 1.51 -14.57
N PHE A 78 -17.42 2.75 -14.29
CA PHE A 78 -16.60 3.68 -13.53
C PHE A 78 -16.79 3.45 -12.03
N ILE A 79 -15.69 3.29 -11.30
CA ILE A 79 -15.66 3.21 -9.83
C ILE A 79 -14.71 4.31 -9.34
N PRO A 80 -15.14 5.24 -8.47
CA PRO A 80 -14.28 6.26 -7.85
C PRO A 80 -13.10 5.64 -7.07
N LEU A 81 -11.99 6.36 -6.93
CA LEU A 81 -10.80 5.82 -6.24
C LEU A 81 -11.07 5.45 -4.79
N HIS A 82 -11.78 6.32 -4.04
CA HIS A 82 -12.14 6.03 -2.65
C HIS A 82 -13.00 4.76 -2.53
N GLU A 83 -13.96 4.55 -3.44
CA GLU A 83 -14.84 3.38 -3.41
C GLU A 83 -14.09 2.07 -3.65
N ARG A 84 -13.00 2.08 -4.45
CA ARG A 84 -12.14 0.90 -4.68
C ARG A 84 -11.49 0.44 -3.37
N ALA A 85 -10.90 1.36 -2.63
CA ALA A 85 -10.33 1.08 -1.31
C ALA A 85 -11.41 0.69 -0.28
N ASP A 86 -12.56 1.37 -0.31
CA ASP A 86 -13.70 1.07 0.56
C ASP A 86 -14.26 -0.33 0.34
N ILE A 87 -14.31 -0.81 -0.91
CA ILE A 87 -14.68 -2.19 -1.22
C ILE A 87 -13.74 -3.16 -0.47
N ALA A 88 -12.43 -2.92 -0.51
CA ALA A 88 -11.46 -3.76 0.18
C ALA A 88 -11.61 -3.68 1.70
N ASN A 89 -11.71 -2.47 2.24
CA ASN A 89 -11.81 -2.22 3.68
C ASN A 89 -13.09 -2.83 4.29
N ARG A 90 -14.26 -2.62 3.67
CA ARG A 90 -15.55 -3.18 4.13
C ARG A 90 -15.56 -4.70 4.10
N ASN A 91 -14.86 -5.32 3.17
CA ASN A 91 -14.75 -6.77 3.08
C ASN A 91 -13.62 -7.34 3.94
N LYS A 92 -12.90 -6.52 4.72
CA LYS A 92 -11.74 -6.93 5.53
C LYS A 92 -10.76 -7.76 4.71
N ALA A 93 -10.40 -7.26 3.53
CA ALA A 93 -9.53 -7.98 2.62
C ALA A 93 -8.15 -8.22 3.26
N ASP A 94 -7.57 -9.37 2.99
CA ASP A 94 -6.20 -9.70 3.41
C ASP A 94 -5.16 -9.11 2.47
N VAL A 95 -5.55 -8.90 1.20
CA VAL A 95 -4.67 -8.34 0.15
C VAL A 95 -5.49 -7.56 -0.87
N PHE A 96 -4.94 -6.43 -1.32
CA PHE A 96 -5.46 -5.61 -2.41
C PHE A 96 -4.43 -5.49 -3.54
N VAL A 97 -4.83 -5.82 -4.78
CA VAL A 97 -3.98 -5.70 -5.96
C VAL A 97 -4.69 -4.87 -7.02
N SER A 98 -4.16 -3.67 -7.29
CA SER A 98 -4.63 -2.79 -8.36
C SER A 98 -3.84 -3.05 -9.64
N ILE A 99 -4.53 -3.10 -10.78
CA ILE A 99 -3.97 -3.45 -12.09
C ILE A 99 -4.15 -2.27 -13.02
N HIS A 100 -3.03 -1.77 -13.56
CA HIS A 100 -2.91 -0.60 -14.40
C HIS A 100 -1.99 -0.85 -15.60
N THR A 101 -1.96 0.08 -16.52
CA THR A 101 -1.11 0.05 -17.71
C THR A 101 -0.52 1.43 -17.95
N ASN A 102 0.78 1.56 -17.73
CA ASN A 102 1.54 2.79 -17.76
C ASN A 102 1.53 3.49 -19.14
N ALA A 103 1.79 4.77 -19.13
CA ALA A 103 1.96 5.58 -20.33
C ALA A 103 3.20 6.48 -20.21
N LEU A 104 3.83 6.76 -21.32
CA LEU A 104 4.94 7.69 -21.45
C LEU A 104 4.68 8.70 -22.55
N GLU A 105 5.45 9.76 -22.56
CA GLU A 105 5.47 10.69 -23.69
C GLU A 105 5.70 9.96 -25.01
N ARG A 106 5.06 10.43 -26.06
CA ARG A 106 5.18 9.84 -27.41
C ARG A 106 6.63 9.78 -27.85
N GLY A 107 7.01 8.65 -28.44
CA GLY A 107 8.40 8.41 -28.92
C GLY A 107 9.27 7.65 -27.94
N SER A 108 8.79 7.34 -26.74
CA SER A 108 9.49 6.44 -25.82
C SER A 108 9.42 5.00 -26.31
N SER A 109 10.52 4.25 -26.16
CA SER A 109 10.62 2.82 -26.47
C SER A 109 10.72 1.92 -25.23
N ILE A 110 10.39 2.47 -24.06
CA ILE A 110 10.44 1.73 -22.79
C ILE A 110 9.38 0.61 -22.80
N ARG A 111 9.80 -0.54 -22.28
CA ARG A 111 8.96 -1.75 -22.16
C ARG A 111 9.17 -2.39 -20.80
N GLY A 112 8.19 -3.15 -20.34
CA GLY A 112 8.32 -3.97 -19.16
C GLY A 112 7.31 -3.66 -18.07
N LEU A 113 7.39 -4.45 -17.00
CA LEU A 113 6.48 -4.41 -15.87
C LEU A 113 7.13 -3.68 -14.69
N GLU A 114 6.34 -2.87 -14.01
CA GLU A 114 6.67 -2.22 -12.74
C GLU A 114 5.62 -2.57 -11.70
N THR A 115 6.02 -2.70 -10.45
CA THR A 115 5.07 -2.89 -9.35
C THR A 115 5.33 -1.82 -8.30
N TYR A 116 4.27 -1.19 -7.84
CA TYR A 116 4.35 -0.07 -6.90
C TYR A 116 3.71 -0.43 -5.57
N THR A 117 4.34 0.02 -4.49
CA THR A 117 3.74 0.10 -3.17
C THR A 117 3.55 1.57 -2.81
N MET A 118 2.68 1.81 -1.83
CA MET A 118 2.54 3.13 -1.26
C MET A 118 3.87 3.60 -0.68
N GLY A 119 4.25 4.84 -0.95
CA GLY A 119 5.48 5.42 -0.42
C GLY A 119 5.75 6.80 -0.98
N MET A 120 6.85 7.40 -0.52
CA MET A 120 7.27 8.71 -1.01
C MET A 120 7.95 8.60 -2.36
N ARG A 121 7.61 9.53 -3.24
CA ARG A 121 8.27 9.72 -4.52
C ARG A 121 9.71 10.20 -4.32
N ARG A 122 10.63 9.73 -5.15
CA ARG A 122 11.94 10.39 -5.32
C ARG A 122 11.73 11.71 -6.07
N SER A 123 12.27 12.81 -5.53
CA SER A 123 12.04 14.18 -5.99
C SER A 123 12.54 14.51 -7.40
N ASP A 124 13.28 13.62 -8.03
CA ASP A 124 13.95 13.80 -9.33
C ASP A 124 13.24 13.14 -10.52
N GLU A 125 12.14 12.42 -10.29
CA GLU A 125 11.34 11.84 -11.39
C GLU A 125 10.31 12.84 -11.92
N LYS A 126 10.31 13.05 -13.24
CA LYS A 126 9.27 13.80 -13.97
C LYS A 126 7.94 13.07 -13.80
N LEU A 127 6.84 13.76 -13.95
CA LEU A 127 5.45 13.37 -13.77
C LEU A 127 5.26 11.87 -13.41
N SER A 128 5.03 11.58 -12.13
CA SER A 128 5.01 10.21 -11.63
C SER A 128 3.81 9.43 -12.17
N ALA A 129 3.90 8.09 -12.14
CA ALA A 129 2.77 7.24 -12.43
C ALA A 129 1.59 7.57 -11.48
N ALA A 130 1.87 7.72 -10.18
CA ALA A 130 0.85 8.09 -9.20
C ALA A 130 0.15 9.41 -9.51
N GLN A 131 0.84 10.42 -10.03
CA GLN A 131 0.22 11.69 -10.38
C GLN A 131 -0.82 11.52 -11.48
N ARG A 132 -0.52 10.75 -12.53
CA ARG A 132 -1.47 10.46 -13.61
C ARG A 132 -2.69 9.69 -13.09
N GLU A 133 -2.44 8.65 -12.31
CA GLU A 133 -3.51 7.83 -11.77
C GLU A 133 -4.40 8.59 -10.78
N ASN A 134 -3.81 9.49 -10.00
CA ASN A 134 -4.56 10.32 -9.06
C ASN A 134 -5.39 11.41 -9.74
N GLU A 135 -5.07 11.83 -10.97
CA GLU A 135 -5.84 12.86 -11.69
C GLU A 135 -7.30 12.43 -11.96
N VAL A 136 -7.61 11.15 -11.90
CA VAL A 136 -8.98 10.64 -12.07
C VAL A 136 -9.95 11.22 -11.03
N VAL A 137 -9.49 11.63 -9.84
CA VAL A 137 -10.36 12.27 -8.84
C VAL A 137 -11.02 13.53 -9.36
N LEU A 138 -10.40 14.24 -10.32
CA LEU A 138 -10.95 15.47 -10.90
C LEU A 138 -12.22 15.26 -11.73
N ILE A 139 -12.51 14.03 -12.16
CA ILE A 139 -13.74 13.67 -12.86
C ILE A 139 -14.78 13.01 -11.95
N GLU A 140 -14.46 12.83 -10.66
CA GLU A 140 -15.39 12.33 -9.65
C GLU A 140 -16.34 13.46 -9.20
N SER A 141 -17.64 13.19 -9.13
CA SER A 141 -18.66 14.21 -8.82
C SER A 141 -18.57 14.70 -7.38
N ASP A 142 -18.04 13.90 -6.48
CA ASP A 142 -17.92 14.11 -5.03
C ASP A 142 -16.47 14.32 -4.55
N TYR A 143 -15.57 14.59 -5.50
CA TYR A 143 -14.14 14.80 -5.27
C TYR A 143 -13.84 15.69 -4.05
N LYS A 144 -14.51 16.84 -3.92
CA LYS A 144 -14.26 17.77 -2.82
C LYS A 144 -14.66 17.24 -1.44
N GLN A 145 -15.58 16.28 -1.39
CA GLN A 145 -16.04 15.68 -0.14
C GLN A 145 -15.08 14.60 0.37
N HIS A 146 -14.55 13.78 -0.55
CA HIS A 146 -13.69 12.66 -0.21
C HIS A 146 -12.21 13.02 -0.10
N TYR A 147 -11.74 13.98 -0.90
CA TYR A 147 -10.32 14.34 -0.96
C TYR A 147 -10.06 15.78 -0.52
N ALA A 148 -10.68 16.21 0.58
CA ALA A 148 -10.64 17.60 1.06
C ALA A 148 -9.22 18.19 1.04
N GLY A 149 -9.01 19.19 0.15
CA GLY A 149 -7.74 19.88 0.01
C GLY A 149 -6.64 19.17 -0.79
N PHE A 150 -6.89 17.97 -1.30
CA PHE A 150 -5.95 17.30 -2.19
C PHE A 150 -6.14 17.78 -3.64
N ASP A 151 -5.08 18.30 -4.25
CA ASP A 151 -5.01 18.59 -5.68
C ASP A 151 -3.93 17.68 -6.30
N PRO A 152 -4.29 16.74 -7.19
CA PRO A 152 -3.34 15.83 -7.80
C PRO A 152 -2.27 16.52 -8.66
N ARG A 153 -2.47 17.80 -9.00
CA ARG A 153 -1.53 18.61 -9.78
C ARG A 153 -0.56 19.41 -8.90
N SER A 154 -0.85 19.53 -7.59
CA SER A 154 0.01 20.27 -6.65
C SER A 154 0.97 19.33 -5.94
N PRO A 155 2.30 19.52 -6.09
CA PRO A 155 3.29 18.74 -5.33
C PRO A 155 3.08 18.80 -3.81
N GLU A 156 2.58 19.93 -3.29
CA GLU A 156 2.33 20.13 -1.87
C GLU A 156 1.24 19.19 -1.35
N SER A 157 0.27 18.83 -2.21
CA SER A 157 -0.80 17.89 -1.84
C SER A 157 -0.26 16.50 -1.54
N TYR A 158 0.90 16.14 -2.09
CA TYR A 158 1.51 14.83 -1.86
C TYR A 158 2.26 14.72 -0.52
N ILE A 159 2.52 15.84 0.16
CA ILE A 159 3.12 15.83 1.50
C ILE A 159 2.26 15.05 2.51
N ILE A 160 0.94 15.03 2.31
CA ILE A 160 0.04 14.26 3.18
C ILE A 160 0.25 12.73 3.07
N PHE A 161 0.91 12.25 2.03
CA PHE A 161 1.25 10.83 1.84
C PHE A 161 2.46 10.37 2.65
N ASP A 162 3.20 11.31 3.28
CA ASP A 162 4.35 11.00 4.15
C ASP A 162 3.96 10.17 5.39
N TYR A 163 2.66 10.02 5.64
CA TYR A 163 2.11 9.40 6.84
C TYR A 163 1.53 8.01 6.59
N ILE A 164 2.30 7.17 5.91
CA ILE A 164 1.84 5.84 5.55
C ILE A 164 1.99 4.89 6.73
N ASN A 165 0.98 4.03 6.85
CA ASN A 165 0.94 2.98 7.86
C ASN A 165 2.08 1.98 7.64
N GLU A 166 3.16 2.10 8.43
CA GLU A 166 4.33 1.19 8.39
C GLU A 166 3.94 -0.28 8.61
N THR A 167 2.81 -0.53 9.27
CA THR A 167 2.35 -1.88 9.58
C THR A 167 2.16 -2.76 8.34
N ASN A 168 1.66 -2.18 7.25
CA ASN A 168 1.42 -2.92 6.00
C ASN A 168 2.55 -2.77 4.97
N MET A 169 3.50 -1.86 5.20
CA MET A 169 4.55 -1.55 4.23
C MET A 169 5.41 -2.76 3.89
N ALA A 170 5.94 -3.46 4.89
CA ALA A 170 6.80 -4.62 4.68
C ALA A 170 6.08 -5.73 3.89
N ASN A 171 4.82 -6.01 4.26
CA ASN A 171 3.99 -6.99 3.59
C ASN A 171 3.60 -6.56 2.16
N SER A 172 3.36 -5.27 1.94
CA SER A 172 3.10 -4.70 0.61
C SER A 172 4.31 -4.82 -0.31
N VAL A 173 5.51 -4.53 0.19
CA VAL A 173 6.77 -4.67 -0.56
C VAL A 173 7.05 -6.13 -0.89
N GLU A 174 6.76 -7.04 0.02
CA GLU A 174 6.89 -8.48 -0.22
C GLU A 174 5.93 -8.95 -1.32
N LEU A 175 4.64 -8.58 -1.22
CA LEU A 175 3.63 -8.86 -2.24
C LEU A 175 4.08 -8.33 -3.61
N ALA A 176 4.48 -7.07 -3.68
CA ALA A 176 4.96 -6.42 -4.89
C ALA A 176 6.18 -7.12 -5.48
N SER A 177 7.11 -7.57 -4.64
CA SER A 177 8.32 -8.30 -5.07
C SER A 177 7.97 -9.66 -5.66
N LEU A 178 7.02 -10.37 -5.04
CA LEU A 178 6.53 -11.64 -5.57
C LEU A 178 5.81 -11.45 -6.91
N ILE A 179 4.97 -10.42 -7.03
CA ILE A 179 4.28 -10.08 -8.29
C ILE A 179 5.30 -9.74 -9.37
N GLN A 180 6.22 -8.82 -9.10
CA GLN A 180 7.26 -8.41 -10.03
C GLN A 180 8.04 -9.61 -10.56
N LYS A 181 8.50 -10.49 -9.68
CA LYS A 181 9.25 -11.71 -10.03
C LYS A 181 8.41 -12.69 -10.88
N ASN A 182 7.22 -13.04 -10.39
CA ASN A 182 6.43 -14.11 -11.00
C ASN A 182 5.79 -13.71 -12.33
N VAL A 183 5.31 -12.45 -12.45
CA VAL A 183 4.75 -11.94 -13.70
C VAL A 183 5.84 -11.82 -14.77
N CYS A 184 7.00 -11.22 -14.42
CA CYS A 184 8.12 -11.10 -15.37
C CYS A 184 8.56 -12.48 -15.89
N ALA A 185 8.68 -13.47 -15.01
CA ALA A 185 9.07 -14.83 -15.37
C ALA A 185 8.01 -15.57 -16.21
N THR A 186 6.72 -15.45 -15.84
CA THR A 186 5.64 -16.22 -16.49
C THR A 186 5.22 -15.62 -17.82
N ALA A 187 5.21 -14.28 -17.92
CA ALA A 187 4.76 -13.54 -19.09
C ALA A 187 5.93 -12.98 -19.93
N ASN A 188 7.16 -13.39 -19.65
CA ASN A 188 8.37 -12.92 -20.35
C ASN A 188 8.44 -11.38 -20.45
N ARG A 189 8.23 -10.69 -19.30
CA ARG A 189 8.26 -9.22 -19.25
C ARG A 189 9.64 -8.72 -18.80
N PRO A 190 10.18 -7.67 -19.42
CA PRO A 190 11.32 -6.96 -18.86
C PRO A 190 10.99 -6.48 -17.45
N ASN A 191 11.89 -6.76 -16.51
CA ASN A 191 11.71 -6.40 -15.10
C ASN A 191 12.18 -4.97 -14.87
N LYS A 192 11.29 -4.07 -14.49
CA LYS A 192 11.56 -2.66 -14.17
C LYS A 192 11.65 -2.39 -12.67
N GLY A 193 11.46 -3.43 -11.85
CA GLY A 193 11.61 -3.40 -10.40
C GLY A 193 10.34 -3.02 -9.64
N VAL A 194 10.49 -3.10 -8.31
CA VAL A 194 9.50 -2.62 -7.35
C VAL A 194 9.86 -1.20 -6.97
N LYS A 195 8.88 -0.33 -6.97
CA LYS A 195 9.02 1.10 -6.70
C LYS A 195 8.04 1.55 -5.62
N GLN A 196 8.19 2.78 -5.17
CA GLN A 196 7.27 3.45 -4.26
C GLN A 196 6.79 4.75 -4.89
N ASP A 197 5.48 5.00 -4.81
CA ASP A 197 4.90 6.28 -5.24
C ASP A 197 3.57 6.52 -4.49
N ALA A 198 3.06 7.73 -4.56
CA ALA A 198 1.95 8.22 -3.76
C ALA A 198 0.59 7.98 -4.45
N PHE A 199 0.22 6.72 -4.65
CA PHE A 199 -1.09 6.35 -5.21
C PHE A 199 -2.23 6.50 -4.20
N LEU A 200 -3.23 7.32 -4.52
CA LEU A 200 -4.42 7.50 -3.67
C LEU A 200 -5.16 6.20 -3.41
N VAL A 201 -5.33 5.36 -4.41
CA VAL A 201 -6.03 4.08 -4.27
C VAL A 201 -5.35 3.16 -3.24
N LEU A 202 -4.03 3.23 -3.10
CA LEU A 202 -3.29 2.44 -2.11
C LEU A 202 -3.30 3.10 -0.73
N ARG A 203 -3.36 4.44 -0.67
CA ARG A 203 -3.35 5.19 0.57
C ARG A 203 -4.52 4.83 1.48
N GLU A 204 -5.69 4.67 0.90
CA GLU A 204 -6.93 4.46 1.65
C GLU A 204 -7.16 2.99 2.04
N THR A 205 -6.27 2.06 1.64
CA THR A 205 -6.37 0.64 1.99
C THR A 205 -5.83 0.35 3.39
N SER A 206 -6.48 -0.55 4.13
CA SER A 206 -6.09 -0.96 5.49
C SER A 206 -5.34 -2.30 5.55
N MET A 207 -5.03 -2.89 4.40
CA MET A 207 -4.34 -4.18 4.26
C MET A 207 -3.10 -4.02 3.37
N PRO A 208 -2.23 -5.04 3.26
CA PRO A 208 -1.16 -5.08 2.26
C PRO A 208 -1.69 -4.85 0.86
N ALA A 209 -1.11 -3.86 0.16
CA ALA A 209 -1.61 -3.38 -1.12
C ALA A 209 -0.48 -3.04 -2.09
N CYS A 210 -0.70 -3.28 -3.36
CA CYS A 210 0.21 -2.86 -4.43
C CYS A 210 -0.55 -2.52 -5.71
N LEU A 211 0.11 -1.76 -6.59
CA LEU A 211 -0.36 -1.41 -7.92
C LEU A 211 0.65 -1.94 -8.95
N VAL A 212 0.13 -2.60 -9.96
CA VAL A 212 0.92 -3.26 -11.01
C VAL A 212 0.72 -2.52 -12.32
N GLU A 213 1.80 -1.95 -12.84
CA GLU A 213 1.88 -1.37 -14.19
C GLU A 213 2.34 -2.46 -15.17
N LEU A 214 1.41 -3.00 -15.94
CA LEU A 214 1.62 -4.17 -16.80
C LEU A 214 2.62 -3.92 -17.94
N GLY A 215 2.76 -2.66 -18.35
CA GLY A 215 3.59 -2.21 -19.46
C GLY A 215 3.23 -0.80 -19.88
N TYR A 216 3.67 -0.37 -21.06
CA TYR A 216 3.54 1.01 -21.53
C TYR A 216 2.69 1.09 -22.80
N ILE A 217 1.40 1.39 -22.64
CA ILE A 217 0.41 1.39 -23.74
C ILE A 217 0.78 2.31 -24.91
N THR A 218 1.54 3.38 -24.64
CA THR A 218 1.98 4.36 -25.64
C THR A 218 3.12 3.85 -26.54
N THR A 219 3.73 2.70 -26.21
CA THR A 219 4.74 2.00 -27.02
C THR A 219 4.04 0.98 -27.90
N ALA A 220 4.11 1.08 -29.22
CA ALA A 220 3.34 0.24 -30.15
C ALA A 220 3.53 -1.28 -29.95
N SER A 221 4.78 -1.72 -29.69
CA SER A 221 5.06 -3.14 -29.40
C SER A 221 4.48 -3.61 -28.06
N GLU A 222 4.39 -2.72 -27.07
CA GLU A 222 3.76 -3.00 -25.79
C GLU A 222 2.24 -3.06 -25.92
N GLU A 223 1.63 -2.13 -26.64
CA GLU A 223 0.19 -2.16 -26.93
C GLU A 223 -0.20 -3.49 -27.56
N THR A 224 0.54 -3.92 -28.59
CA THR A 224 0.30 -5.23 -29.24
C THR A 224 0.47 -6.38 -28.24
N TYR A 225 1.51 -6.34 -27.41
CA TYR A 225 1.73 -7.34 -26.38
C TYR A 225 0.57 -7.40 -25.37
N LEU A 226 0.19 -6.24 -24.83
CA LEU A 226 -0.82 -6.09 -23.77
C LEU A 226 -2.24 -6.45 -24.22
N THR A 227 -2.52 -6.39 -25.53
CA THR A 227 -3.83 -6.76 -26.11
C THR A 227 -3.89 -8.19 -26.62
N THR A 228 -2.77 -8.90 -26.70
CA THR A 228 -2.73 -10.29 -27.14
C THR A 228 -3.23 -11.22 -26.04
N GLN A 229 -4.28 -12.03 -26.32
CA GLN A 229 -4.94 -12.87 -25.33
C GLN A 229 -3.98 -13.83 -24.60
N ALA A 230 -3.05 -14.47 -25.32
CA ALA A 230 -2.06 -15.37 -24.72
C ALA A 230 -1.18 -14.66 -23.68
N ASN A 231 -0.83 -13.39 -23.92
CA ASN A 231 -0.04 -12.58 -22.99
C ASN A 231 -0.89 -12.11 -21.81
N VAL A 232 -2.16 -11.76 -22.02
CA VAL A 232 -3.13 -11.46 -20.96
C VAL A 232 -3.26 -12.65 -20.01
N ASP A 233 -3.42 -13.86 -20.55
CA ASP A 233 -3.49 -15.09 -19.74
C ASP A 233 -2.17 -15.38 -19.02
N ALA A 234 -1.02 -15.16 -19.67
CA ALA A 234 0.29 -15.33 -19.04
C ALA A 234 0.52 -14.35 -17.89
N MET A 235 0.11 -13.07 -18.03
CA MET A 235 0.16 -12.07 -16.95
C MET A 235 -0.77 -12.45 -15.79
N GLY A 236 -2.02 -12.83 -16.08
CA GLY A 236 -2.96 -13.32 -15.07
C GLY A 236 -2.44 -14.54 -14.30
N LYS A 237 -1.81 -15.49 -15.01
CA LYS A 237 -1.17 -16.66 -14.40
C LYS A 237 0.04 -16.28 -13.54
N GLY A 238 0.83 -15.27 -13.94
CA GLY A 238 1.94 -14.75 -13.17
C GLY A 238 1.48 -14.10 -11.86
N LEU A 239 0.41 -13.29 -11.90
CA LEU A 239 -0.24 -12.70 -10.73
C LEU A 239 -0.76 -13.77 -9.77
N TYR A 240 -1.42 -14.81 -10.31
CA TYR A 240 -1.89 -15.96 -9.53
C TYR A 240 -0.73 -16.66 -8.79
N LYS A 241 0.37 -16.98 -9.48
CA LYS A 241 1.54 -17.61 -8.83
C LYS A 241 2.11 -16.75 -7.70
N ALA A 242 2.18 -15.45 -7.92
CA ALA A 242 2.66 -14.51 -6.90
C ALA A 242 1.73 -14.48 -5.68
N PHE A 243 0.43 -14.41 -5.91
CA PHE A 243 -0.59 -14.43 -4.87
C PHE A 243 -0.52 -15.72 -4.04
N VAL A 244 -0.44 -16.88 -4.67
CA VAL A 244 -0.33 -18.17 -3.96
C VAL A 244 0.93 -18.22 -3.10
N ALA A 245 2.07 -17.78 -3.64
CA ALA A 245 3.32 -17.74 -2.88
C ALA A 245 3.22 -16.80 -1.66
N TYR A 246 2.59 -15.64 -1.83
CA TYR A 246 2.34 -14.71 -0.74
C TYR A 246 1.41 -15.33 0.33
N LYS A 247 0.26 -15.87 -0.09
CA LYS A 247 -0.71 -16.49 0.81
C LYS A 247 -0.08 -17.62 1.61
N GLN A 248 0.64 -18.54 0.98
CA GLN A 248 1.30 -19.67 1.66
C GLN A 248 2.24 -19.20 2.76
N LYS A 249 3.00 -18.14 2.51
CA LYS A 249 3.93 -17.60 3.50
C LYS A 249 3.22 -16.99 4.72
N HIS A 250 2.06 -16.36 4.51
CA HIS A 250 1.34 -15.65 5.57
C HIS A 250 0.29 -16.49 6.30
N THR A 251 -0.20 -17.58 5.70
CA THR A 251 -1.18 -18.47 6.35
C THR A 251 -0.56 -19.78 6.87
N GLY A 252 0.67 -20.11 6.48
CA GLY A 252 1.28 -21.40 6.79
C GLY A 252 0.58 -22.59 6.12
N GLN A 253 -0.47 -22.36 5.34
CA GLN A 253 -1.22 -23.41 4.66
C GLN A 253 -0.74 -23.55 3.22
N SER A 254 -0.15 -24.72 2.94
CA SER A 254 0.11 -25.14 1.55
C SER A 254 -1.22 -25.43 0.89
N THR A 255 -1.58 -24.72 -0.17
CA THR A 255 -2.71 -25.11 -1.01
C THR A 255 -2.32 -26.41 -1.70
N PRO A 256 -3.03 -27.53 -1.50
CA PRO A 256 -2.71 -28.75 -2.23
C PRO A 256 -2.98 -28.51 -3.72
N PRO A 257 -2.02 -28.81 -4.60
CA PRO A 257 -2.30 -28.81 -6.03
C PRO A 257 -3.29 -29.92 -6.30
N ARG A 258 -4.33 -29.64 -7.07
CA ARG A 258 -5.19 -30.66 -7.66
C ARG A 258 -4.30 -31.50 -8.55
N GLN A 259 -4.02 -32.73 -8.14
CA GLN A 259 -3.20 -33.69 -8.88
C GLN A 259 -3.79 -33.87 -10.29
N ARG A 260 -3.01 -33.57 -11.29
CA ARG A 260 -2.99 -34.27 -12.57
C ARG A 260 -1.71 -35.07 -12.57
N ASP A 261 -1.91 -36.37 -12.75
CA ASP A 261 -0.87 -37.36 -12.78
C ASP A 261 0.27 -37.00 -13.74
N GLU A 262 1.48 -36.96 -13.21
CA GLU A 262 2.70 -37.37 -13.92
C GLU A 262 3.76 -37.71 -12.87
N GLN A 263 4.37 -38.88 -13.02
CA GLN A 263 5.24 -39.57 -12.09
C GLN A 263 6.67 -39.01 -12.01
N PRO A 264 7.49 -39.54 -11.10
CA PRO A 264 8.50 -38.79 -10.34
C PRO A 264 9.92 -38.94 -10.89
N ARG A 265 10.75 -37.96 -10.53
CA ARG A 265 12.19 -38.25 -10.37
C ARG A 265 12.68 -37.71 -9.02
N GLN A 266 13.23 -38.66 -8.28
CA GLN A 266 13.99 -38.52 -7.04
C GLN A 266 15.26 -37.72 -7.28
N ASP A 267 15.64 -36.92 -6.31
CA ASP A 267 16.94 -36.95 -5.67
C ASP A 267 16.97 -35.99 -4.46
N GLN A 268 17.22 -36.58 -3.31
CA GLN A 268 17.74 -35.98 -2.08
C GLN A 268 19.27 -36.09 -2.11
N PRO A 269 20.10 -35.58 -1.18
CA PRO A 269 19.78 -34.96 0.13
C PRO A 269 20.72 -33.81 0.60
N GLN A 270 20.45 -33.39 1.80
CA GLN A 270 21.33 -33.06 2.95
C GLN A 270 21.42 -31.61 3.44
N GLU A 271 20.84 -31.50 4.58
CA GLU A 271 21.15 -30.85 5.87
C GLU A 271 22.41 -29.96 5.99
N ARG A 272 22.20 -28.78 6.62
CA ARG A 272 22.96 -28.40 7.82
C ARG A 272 22.26 -27.30 8.62
N ASP A 273 22.01 -27.63 9.89
CA ASP A 273 21.74 -26.73 11.00
C ASP A 273 22.83 -25.66 11.17
N GLU A 274 22.41 -24.44 11.48
CA GLU A 274 23.13 -23.58 12.41
C GLU A 274 22.16 -22.65 13.13
N GLN A 275 22.02 -22.93 14.43
CA GLN A 275 21.38 -22.08 15.43
C GLN A 275 22.20 -20.81 15.63
N GLN A 276 21.56 -19.66 15.58
CA GLN A 276 22.08 -18.46 16.26
C GLN A 276 20.98 -17.74 17.03
N THR A 277 21.27 -17.61 18.30
CA THR A 277 20.53 -16.98 19.38
C THR A 277 20.37 -15.46 19.16
N PRO A 278 19.23 -14.84 19.53
CA PRO A 278 19.07 -13.40 19.41
C PRO A 278 19.84 -12.64 20.52
N PRO A 279 20.42 -11.48 20.22
CA PRO A 279 21.01 -10.62 21.26
C PRO A 279 19.95 -9.79 21.97
N GLN A 280 20.11 -9.65 23.27
CA GLN A 280 19.31 -8.82 24.17
C GLN A 280 19.44 -7.32 23.87
N PRO A 281 18.42 -6.50 24.22
CA PRO A 281 18.45 -5.08 23.97
C PRO A 281 19.40 -4.35 24.92
N ARG A 282 20.32 -3.59 24.35
CA ARG A 282 21.13 -2.61 25.08
C ARG A 282 20.30 -1.35 25.32
N GLN A 283 20.25 -0.93 26.58
CA GLN A 283 19.82 0.40 26.96
C GLN A 283 20.90 1.41 26.55
N ASP A 284 20.61 2.24 25.58
CA ASP A 284 21.45 3.38 25.24
C ASP A 284 20.85 4.67 25.79
N ASN A 285 21.64 5.31 26.62
CA ASN A 285 21.44 6.64 27.17
C ASN A 285 21.58 7.67 26.03
N PRO A 286 20.66 8.65 25.84
CA PRO A 286 20.76 9.56 24.70
C PRO A 286 21.84 10.63 24.98
N GLN A 287 22.94 10.58 24.24
CA GLN A 287 23.75 11.75 23.98
C GLN A 287 22.95 12.69 23.08
N THR A 288 22.62 13.87 23.59
CA THR A 288 21.99 14.95 22.83
C THR A 288 22.98 15.50 21.82
N ASP A 289 22.80 15.17 20.54
CA ASP A 289 23.46 15.85 19.44
C ASP A 289 22.73 17.20 19.22
N ASP A 290 23.37 18.30 19.63
CA ASP A 290 22.79 19.65 19.51
C ASP A 290 22.46 20.08 18.07
N ASN A 291 22.87 19.29 17.08
CA ASN A 291 22.61 19.52 15.66
C ASN A 291 21.54 18.59 15.07
N ALA A 292 20.91 17.77 15.89
CA ALA A 292 19.84 16.87 15.43
C ALA A 292 18.55 17.66 15.08
N PRO A 293 17.81 17.23 14.05
CA PRO A 293 16.51 17.85 13.74
C PRO A 293 15.51 17.62 14.87
N VAL A 294 14.73 18.65 15.19
CA VAL A 294 13.64 18.63 16.17
C VAL A 294 12.32 18.61 15.42
N PHE A 295 11.48 17.62 15.70
CA PHE A 295 10.16 17.47 15.12
C PHE A 295 9.07 17.97 16.04
N LYS A 296 8.02 18.59 15.47
CA LYS A 296 6.82 19.10 16.15
C LYS A 296 5.57 18.77 15.34
N VAL A 297 4.40 18.70 15.97
CA VAL A 297 3.11 18.55 15.28
C VAL A 297 2.46 19.91 15.09
N GLN A 298 2.36 20.41 13.86
CA GLN A 298 1.58 21.60 13.53
C GLN A 298 0.11 21.19 13.33
N PHE A 299 -0.82 21.89 13.99
CA PHE A 299 -2.23 21.52 13.96
C PHE A 299 -3.19 22.67 13.63
N LEU A 300 -2.71 23.91 13.68
CA LEU A 300 -3.53 25.09 13.42
C LEU A 300 -2.67 26.21 12.82
N SER A 301 -3.30 27.06 12.01
CA SER A 301 -2.73 28.32 11.55
C SER A 301 -3.80 29.42 11.50
N GLY A 302 -3.40 30.69 11.69
CA GLY A 302 -4.33 31.81 11.66
C GLY A 302 -3.65 33.15 11.56
N ALA A 303 -4.38 34.20 11.13
CA ALA A 303 -3.84 35.55 10.98
C ALA A 303 -3.53 36.21 12.32
N ASN A 304 -4.28 35.88 13.37
CA ASN A 304 -4.14 36.50 14.70
C ASN A 304 -3.44 35.55 15.69
N LYS A 305 -2.59 36.08 16.56
CA LYS A 305 -1.97 35.27 17.60
C LYS A 305 -2.98 34.93 18.69
N LEU A 306 -3.23 33.63 18.89
CA LEU A 306 -4.10 33.10 19.94
C LEU A 306 -3.36 33.05 21.28
N ARG A 307 -4.10 33.18 22.38
CA ARG A 307 -3.57 33.05 23.75
C ARG A 307 -3.43 31.57 24.12
N GLN A 308 -2.53 31.32 25.08
CA GLN A 308 -2.39 29.97 25.64
C GLN A 308 -3.74 29.53 26.26
N GLY A 309 -4.16 28.27 25.99
CA GLY A 309 -5.45 27.76 26.44
C GLY A 309 -6.66 28.21 25.61
N ASP A 310 -6.46 28.85 24.45
CA ASP A 310 -7.55 29.24 23.56
C ASP A 310 -8.45 28.03 23.21
N ARG A 311 -9.77 28.29 23.13
CA ARG A 311 -10.78 27.25 22.82
C ARG A 311 -10.53 26.55 21.49
N GLN A 312 -9.90 27.24 20.54
CA GLN A 312 -9.54 26.67 19.23
C GLN A 312 -8.53 25.53 19.34
N PHE A 313 -7.78 25.44 20.44
CA PHE A 313 -6.84 24.34 20.69
C PHE A 313 -7.53 23.04 21.14
N LYS A 314 -8.86 23.04 21.33
CA LYS A 314 -9.66 21.86 21.69
C LYS A 314 -9.07 21.05 22.85
N GLY A 315 -8.51 21.75 23.85
CA GLY A 315 -7.93 21.14 25.05
C GLY A 315 -6.54 20.52 24.83
N LEU A 316 -5.82 20.87 23.77
CA LEU A 316 -4.38 20.62 23.70
C LEU A 316 -3.64 21.57 24.64
N THR A 317 -2.75 21.00 25.44
CA THR A 317 -1.80 21.72 26.32
C THR A 317 -0.42 21.80 25.66
N ASP A 318 0.49 22.60 26.22
CA ASP A 318 1.86 22.74 25.74
C ASP A 318 1.94 23.17 24.27
N VAL A 319 1.00 24.04 23.90
CA VAL A 319 0.94 24.61 22.55
C VAL A 319 2.01 25.69 22.40
N ASP A 320 2.86 25.48 21.42
CA ASP A 320 3.87 26.45 20.98
C ASP A 320 3.40 27.15 19.70
N CYS A 321 3.96 28.31 19.37
CA CYS A 321 3.63 29.01 18.15
C CYS A 321 4.81 29.77 17.56
N PHE A 322 4.83 29.88 16.24
CA PHE A 322 5.77 30.71 15.52
C PHE A 322 5.08 31.46 14.39
N LYS A 323 5.71 32.51 13.90
CA LYS A 323 5.19 33.31 12.78
C LYS A 323 5.88 32.90 11.50
N ASP A 324 5.08 32.61 10.47
CA ASP A 324 5.56 32.29 9.14
C ASP A 324 4.81 33.16 8.13
N GLY A 325 5.53 34.09 7.53
CA GLY A 325 4.92 35.13 6.69
C GLY A 325 3.90 35.96 7.46
N SER A 326 2.66 35.99 6.98
CA SER A 326 1.53 36.70 7.63
C SER A 326 0.77 35.86 8.66
N LEU A 327 1.08 34.55 8.79
CA LEU A 327 0.32 33.61 9.61
C LEU A 327 1.07 33.22 10.87
N TRP A 328 0.30 33.01 11.96
CA TRP A 328 0.74 32.31 13.16
C TRP A 328 0.47 30.82 12.99
N LYS A 329 1.48 29.99 13.19
CA LYS A 329 1.39 28.54 13.16
C LYS A 329 1.51 27.99 14.57
N TYR A 330 0.66 27.01 14.92
CA TYR A 330 0.57 26.43 16.26
C TYR A 330 0.99 24.98 16.23
N THR A 331 1.85 24.62 17.16
CA THR A 331 2.44 23.30 17.26
C THR A 331 2.29 22.72 18.66
N VAL A 332 2.34 21.40 18.75
CA VAL A 332 2.41 20.67 20.01
C VAL A 332 3.47 19.58 19.92
N GLY A 333 4.11 19.31 21.07
CA GLY A 333 5.23 18.39 21.16
C GLY A 333 6.52 18.95 20.54
N SER A 334 7.65 18.45 21.03
CA SER A 334 8.99 18.80 20.53
C SER A 334 9.93 17.66 20.88
N SER A 335 10.52 17.00 19.89
CA SER A 335 11.44 15.88 20.12
C SER A 335 12.38 15.68 18.94
N THR A 336 13.60 15.24 19.23
CA THR A 336 14.51 14.71 18.22
C THR A 336 14.15 13.28 17.80
N ASP A 337 13.30 12.58 18.59
CA ASP A 337 12.74 11.29 18.21
C ASP A 337 11.48 11.48 17.37
N TYR A 338 11.62 11.25 16.07
CA TYR A 338 10.50 11.29 15.13
C TYR A 338 9.36 10.37 15.53
N ASN A 339 9.64 9.15 16.03
CA ASN A 339 8.61 8.19 16.39
C ASN A 339 7.74 8.69 17.54
N ALA A 340 8.32 9.36 18.54
CA ALA A 340 7.57 9.99 19.63
C ALA A 340 6.60 11.06 19.11
N ILE A 341 7.04 11.92 18.19
CA ILE A 341 6.21 12.95 17.57
C ILE A 341 5.14 12.34 16.65
N TYR A 342 5.47 11.26 15.99
CA TYR A 342 4.50 10.51 15.18
C TYR A 342 3.35 9.93 16.02
N GLN A 343 3.65 9.33 17.18
CA GLN A 343 2.60 8.85 18.09
C GLN A 343 1.75 10.03 18.63
N LEU A 344 2.37 11.13 19.02
CA LEU A 344 1.66 12.34 19.44
C LEU A 344 0.71 12.83 18.34
N ARG A 345 1.15 12.86 17.08
CA ARG A 345 0.30 13.25 15.96
C ARG A 345 -0.94 12.37 15.84
N LYS A 346 -0.85 11.04 16.04
CA LYS A 346 -2.02 10.13 16.01
C LYS A 346 -3.12 10.56 16.99
N GLU A 347 -2.75 11.11 18.12
CA GLU A 347 -3.72 11.65 19.09
C GLU A 347 -4.25 13.03 18.65
N VAL A 348 -3.38 13.87 18.10
CA VAL A 348 -3.74 15.23 17.67
C VAL A 348 -4.71 15.19 16.48
N ILE A 349 -4.55 14.28 15.51
CA ILE A 349 -5.44 14.19 14.34
C ILE A 349 -6.87 13.80 14.71
N LYS A 350 -7.11 13.17 15.83
CA LYS A 350 -8.47 12.90 16.33
C LYS A 350 -9.26 14.20 16.57
N LYS A 351 -8.58 15.30 16.89
CA LYS A 351 -9.15 16.64 17.12
C LYS A 351 -8.93 17.59 15.95
N PHE A 352 -7.82 17.42 15.23
CA PHE A 352 -7.35 18.25 14.12
C PHE A 352 -6.91 17.37 12.96
N PRO A 353 -7.83 16.92 12.09
CA PRO A 353 -7.54 15.99 11.01
C PRO A 353 -6.40 16.45 10.06
N GLN A 354 -6.22 17.77 9.94
CA GLN A 354 -5.18 18.38 9.10
C GLN A 354 -3.81 18.51 9.78
N ALA A 355 -3.62 17.98 11.02
CA ALA A 355 -2.35 18.12 11.74
C ALA A 355 -1.23 17.30 11.07
N PHE A 356 -0.06 17.90 10.91
CA PHE A 356 1.12 17.30 10.27
C PHE A 356 2.40 17.58 11.05
N ILE A 357 3.46 16.80 10.79
CA ILE A 357 4.76 17.00 11.42
C ILE A 357 5.56 18.02 10.61
N ILE A 358 6.23 18.90 11.32
CA ILE A 358 7.23 19.82 10.78
C ILE A 358 8.54 19.60 11.51
N ALA A 359 9.64 20.05 10.92
CA ALA A 359 10.97 19.93 11.51
C ALA A 359 11.67 21.26 11.60
N PHE A 360 12.50 21.38 12.64
CA PHE A 360 13.38 22.51 12.86
C PHE A 360 14.81 22.03 13.04
N LYS A 361 15.75 22.81 12.58
CA LYS A 361 17.18 22.62 12.84
C LYS A 361 17.80 23.98 13.15
N ASN A 362 18.49 24.09 14.27
CA ASN A 362 19.05 25.35 14.73
C ASN A 362 18.00 26.49 14.81
N GLY A 363 16.79 26.17 15.23
CA GLY A 363 15.68 27.14 15.37
C GLY A 363 15.03 27.56 14.05
N GLN A 364 15.50 27.10 12.89
CA GLN A 364 14.90 27.38 11.59
C GLN A 364 14.08 26.18 11.11
N GLN A 365 12.91 26.46 10.51
CA GLN A 365 12.11 25.41 9.89
C GLN A 365 12.88 24.86 8.68
N VAL A 366 12.99 23.53 8.61
CA VAL A 366 13.63 22.80 7.53
C VAL A 366 12.64 21.85 6.88
N ASP A 367 13.00 21.33 5.72
CA ASP A 367 12.20 20.28 5.07
C ASP A 367 12.09 19.06 6.00
N ALA A 368 10.86 18.70 6.35
CA ALA A 368 10.58 17.63 7.32
C ALA A 368 11.07 16.26 6.81
N GLN A 369 11.09 16.07 5.49
CA GLN A 369 11.56 14.84 4.87
C GLN A 369 13.08 14.72 4.96
N ALA A 370 13.79 15.76 4.60
CA ALA A 370 15.24 15.80 4.73
C ALA A 370 15.67 15.57 6.19
N ALA A 371 14.97 16.20 7.14
CA ALA A 371 15.17 15.99 8.58
C ALA A 371 14.90 14.54 9.01
N TYR A 372 13.85 13.91 8.49
CA TYR A 372 13.53 12.50 8.75
C TYR A 372 14.58 11.54 8.18
N GLN A 373 15.10 11.81 6.98
CA GLN A 373 16.19 11.01 6.40
C GLN A 373 17.48 11.13 7.22
N GLU A 374 17.77 12.32 7.75
CA GLU A 374 18.87 12.54 8.66
C GLU A 374 18.68 11.76 9.98
N TYR A 375 17.51 11.85 10.60
CA TYR A 375 17.14 11.07 11.78
C TYR A 375 17.33 9.56 11.55
N ARG A 376 16.90 9.02 10.40
CA ARG A 376 17.08 7.60 10.07
C ARG A 376 18.54 7.21 9.88
N ARG A 377 19.36 8.08 9.31
CA ARG A 377 20.81 7.80 9.13
C ARG A 377 21.54 7.75 10.46
N ASN A 378 21.17 8.62 11.39
CA ASN A 378 21.82 8.71 12.69
C ASN A 378 21.41 7.57 13.66
N ARG A 379 20.44 6.74 13.31
CA ARG A 379 19.99 5.56 14.07
C ARG A 379 20.47 4.21 13.50
N ARG A 380 21.24 4.23 12.44
CA ARG A 380 21.92 3.05 11.91
C ARG A 380 23.33 2.96 12.48
#